data_c8a84ac1d99e0e6ef3599950fe17e6d8
#
_entry.id   c8a84ac1d99e0e6ef3599950fe17e6d8
#
_cell.length_a   1.000
_cell.length_b   1.000
_cell.length_c   1.000
_cell.angle_alpha   90.00
_cell.angle_beta   90.00
_cell.angle_gamma   90.00
#
_symmetry.space_group_name_H-M   'P 1'
#
loop_
_entity.id
_entity.type
_entity.pdbx_description
1 polymer ?
#
loop_
_entity_poly.entity_id
_entity_poly.type
_entity_poly.pdbx_seq_one_letter_code
_entity_poly.pdbx_strand_id
1 'polypeptide(L)'
;MLLSFGYDKTTLQYNLPDENLLGVLLPNETPAALTGEAEVKRALQNPIGTPRLSEIVRPGEKIAIVTSDITRPMPTYAVLPHVAEELALAGVRDEDVTIVFALGIHREMTPEEMRKAAGEEMFSRFACLNASKDYTHLGVSQNGTPVDIFTPVAKADRIICLGNIEYHYFAGYSGGSKAIMPGVSTHDAIQANHKRMVDERAHAGNLDTNPVRIDIDEVGSFVHIDFIVNVVLDEHKKIRHCVAGHYIEAHRAGCRLLDKLYQVAISAKADIVVTSPGGFPKDLNIYQAQKALDNAKHAVRDGGVIVWLAAAGEGLGEATFEKWMLGLSL
;
A
#
# COMPACT_ATOMS: atom_id res chain seq x y z
N MET A 1 -12.57 9.64 31.36
CA MET A 1 -12.84 9.70 29.91
C MET A 1 -13.44 8.37 29.42
N LEU A 2 -14.51 8.41 28.57
CA LEU A 2 -15.04 7.20 27.92
C LEU A 2 -14.21 6.90 26.65
N LEU A 3 -13.58 5.74 26.62
CA LEU A 3 -12.80 5.24 25.49
C LEU A 3 -13.62 4.23 24.70
N SER A 4 -13.47 4.22 23.38
CA SER A 4 -14.21 3.33 22.48
C SER A 4 -13.24 2.62 21.54
N PHE A 5 -13.37 1.31 21.43
CA PHE A 5 -12.50 0.44 20.62
C PHE A 5 -13.34 -0.40 19.67
N GLY A 6 -13.03 -0.42 18.39
CA GLY A 6 -13.67 -1.33 17.45
C GLY A 6 -13.34 -2.79 17.78
N TYR A 7 -14.34 -3.68 17.75
CA TYR A 7 -14.22 -5.10 18.05
C TYR A 7 -15.28 -5.87 17.24
N ASP A 8 -14.87 -6.74 16.33
CA ASP A 8 -15.74 -7.35 15.33
C ASP A 8 -16.63 -6.28 14.66
N LYS A 9 -17.93 -6.47 14.62
CA LYS A 9 -18.95 -5.54 14.09
C LYS A 9 -19.53 -4.61 15.15
N THR A 10 -18.88 -4.50 16.30
CA THR A 10 -19.34 -3.72 17.45
C THR A 10 -18.24 -2.82 18.01
N THR A 11 -18.53 -2.16 19.11
CA THR A 11 -17.59 -1.28 19.82
C THR A 11 -17.57 -1.66 21.29
N LEU A 12 -16.37 -1.88 21.82
CA LEU A 12 -16.16 -2.02 23.26
C LEU A 12 -15.91 -0.63 23.86
N GLN A 13 -16.53 -0.38 24.99
CA GLN A 13 -16.38 0.89 25.70
C GLN A 13 -15.83 0.67 27.10
N TYR A 14 -14.94 1.54 27.53
CA TYR A 14 -14.37 1.53 28.85
C TYR A 14 -14.24 2.95 29.41
N ASN A 15 -14.67 3.16 30.65
CA ASN A 15 -14.53 4.46 31.32
C ASN A 15 -13.25 4.46 32.16
N LEU A 16 -12.23 5.16 31.71
CA LEU A 16 -10.94 5.29 32.41
C LEU A 16 -10.91 6.62 33.17
N PRO A 17 -10.46 6.62 34.47
CA PRO A 17 -10.17 7.85 35.18
C PRO A 17 -9.15 8.70 34.45
N ASP A 18 -9.38 10.01 34.33
CA ASP A 18 -8.55 10.91 33.52
C ASP A 18 -7.11 10.99 34.06
N GLU A 19 -6.92 10.85 35.36
CA GLU A 19 -5.60 10.83 36.02
C GLU A 19 -4.74 9.61 35.62
N ASN A 20 -5.35 8.56 35.10
CA ASN A 20 -4.67 7.34 34.63
C ASN A 20 -4.44 7.33 33.10
N LEU A 21 -4.92 8.37 32.39
CA LEU A 21 -4.81 8.47 30.95
C LEU A 21 -3.65 9.36 30.54
N LEU A 22 -2.58 8.75 29.99
CA LEU A 22 -1.46 9.49 29.45
C LEU A 22 -1.83 10.23 28.14
N GLY A 23 -2.66 9.59 27.31
CA GLY A 23 -3.17 10.18 26.06
C GLY A 23 -3.96 9.19 25.20
N VAL A 24 -4.68 9.72 24.24
CA VAL A 24 -5.35 8.96 23.17
C VAL A 24 -4.66 9.31 21.85
N LEU A 25 -4.07 8.31 21.21
CA LEU A 25 -3.34 8.49 19.95
C LEU A 25 -4.33 8.37 18.79
N LEU A 26 -4.65 9.49 18.18
CA LEU A 26 -5.53 9.61 17.02
C LEU A 26 -4.74 10.21 15.85
N PRO A 27 -5.20 10.01 14.59
CA PRO A 27 -4.63 10.72 13.45
C PRO A 27 -4.61 12.23 13.67
N ASN A 28 -3.59 12.89 13.15
CA ASN A 28 -3.48 14.34 13.25
C ASN A 28 -4.53 15.02 12.34
N GLU A 29 -5.12 16.09 12.81
CA GLU A 29 -5.95 16.94 11.97
C GLU A 29 -5.04 17.76 11.03
N THR A 30 -5.10 17.43 9.75
CA THR A 30 -4.36 18.16 8.71
C THR A 30 -5.33 18.84 7.75
N PRO A 31 -5.30 20.18 7.60
CA PRO A 31 -6.11 20.82 6.57
C PRO A 31 -5.76 20.30 5.18
N ALA A 32 -6.76 20.01 4.36
CA ALA A 32 -6.59 19.72 2.95
C ALA A 32 -7.52 20.63 2.14
N ALA A 33 -6.95 21.37 1.19
CA ALA A 33 -7.71 22.28 0.35
C ALA A 33 -8.61 21.50 -0.64
N LEU A 34 -8.13 20.34 -1.11
CA LEU A 34 -8.84 19.43 -2.01
C LEU A 34 -8.79 18.02 -1.46
N THR A 35 -9.79 17.22 -1.78
CA THR A 35 -9.89 15.79 -1.43
C THR A 35 -10.57 15.02 -2.58
N GLY A 36 -10.55 13.68 -2.52
CA GLY A 36 -11.19 12.85 -3.53
C GLY A 36 -10.64 13.08 -4.93
N GLU A 37 -11.50 13.04 -5.92
CA GLU A 37 -11.13 13.19 -7.34
C GLU A 37 -10.52 14.56 -7.67
N ALA A 38 -10.93 15.62 -6.99
CA ALA A 38 -10.32 16.94 -7.18
C ALA A 38 -8.84 16.97 -6.82
N GLU A 39 -8.46 16.23 -5.77
CA GLU A 39 -7.07 16.08 -5.36
C GLU A 39 -6.28 15.21 -6.36
N VAL A 40 -6.89 14.16 -6.93
CA VAL A 40 -6.29 13.37 -8.00
C VAL A 40 -5.99 14.23 -9.23
N LYS A 41 -6.97 15.03 -9.68
CA LYS A 41 -6.81 15.96 -10.80
C LYS A 41 -5.69 16.98 -10.53
N ARG A 42 -5.65 17.56 -9.34
CA ARG A 42 -4.58 18.47 -8.95
C ARG A 42 -3.19 17.79 -9.05
N ALA A 43 -3.07 16.55 -8.55
CA ALA A 43 -1.81 15.83 -8.58
C ALA A 43 -1.34 15.52 -10.00
N LEU A 44 -2.25 15.08 -10.89
CA LEU A 44 -1.95 14.82 -12.31
C LEU A 44 -1.54 16.09 -13.07
N GLN A 45 -2.13 17.23 -12.74
CA GLN A 45 -1.80 18.53 -13.33
C GLN A 45 -0.48 19.13 -12.81
N ASN A 46 -0.03 18.70 -11.62
CA ASN A 46 1.18 19.18 -10.97
C ASN A 46 2.06 18.00 -10.52
N PRO A 47 2.59 17.20 -11.44
CA PRO A 47 3.39 16.05 -11.12
C PRO A 47 4.73 16.46 -10.51
N ILE A 48 5.30 15.55 -9.70
CA ILE A 48 6.56 15.75 -9.00
C ILE A 48 7.67 14.99 -9.73
N GLY A 49 8.73 15.69 -10.13
CA GLY A 49 9.92 15.09 -10.73
C GLY A 49 9.76 14.60 -12.17
N THR A 50 8.62 14.87 -12.82
CA THR A 50 8.35 14.55 -14.24
C THR A 50 7.48 15.63 -14.88
N PRO A 51 7.42 15.70 -16.24
CA PRO A 51 6.33 16.36 -16.95
C PRO A 51 4.96 15.68 -16.67
N ARG A 52 3.88 16.27 -17.18
CA ARG A 52 2.56 15.66 -17.12
C ARG A 52 2.52 14.34 -17.88
N LEU A 53 1.64 13.42 -17.45
CA LEU A 53 1.52 12.12 -18.09
C LEU A 53 1.21 12.25 -19.59
N SER A 54 0.31 13.16 -19.97
CA SER A 54 -0.01 13.47 -21.36
C SER A 54 1.16 14.01 -22.21
N GLU A 55 2.22 14.48 -21.58
CA GLU A 55 3.44 14.96 -22.26
C GLU A 55 4.51 13.84 -22.38
N ILE A 56 4.40 12.79 -21.59
CA ILE A 56 5.35 11.66 -21.56
C ILE A 56 4.97 10.60 -22.58
N VAL A 57 3.69 10.21 -22.62
CA VAL A 57 3.18 9.13 -23.47
C VAL A 57 2.96 9.60 -24.92
N ARG A 58 2.96 8.65 -25.87
CA ARG A 58 2.77 8.93 -27.31
C ARG A 58 1.74 7.98 -27.92
N PRO A 59 1.00 8.40 -28.98
CA PRO A 59 0.12 7.51 -29.72
C PRO A 59 0.85 6.27 -30.24
N GLY A 60 0.24 5.11 -30.08
CA GLY A 60 0.76 3.82 -30.51
C GLY A 60 1.71 3.12 -29.51
N GLU A 61 2.13 3.80 -28.44
CA GLU A 61 2.85 3.14 -27.33
C GLU A 61 1.89 2.21 -26.55
N LYS A 62 2.38 1.04 -26.14
CA LYS A 62 1.66 0.09 -25.28
C LYS A 62 1.83 0.49 -23.82
N ILE A 63 0.72 0.76 -23.16
CA ILE A 63 0.68 1.30 -21.81
C ILE A 63 0.24 0.20 -20.84
N ALA A 64 1.05 -0.11 -19.84
CA ALA A 64 0.66 -0.93 -18.71
C ALA A 64 0.31 -0.05 -17.50
N ILE A 65 -0.93 -0.11 -17.04
CA ILE A 65 -1.37 0.52 -15.79
C ILE A 65 -1.42 -0.55 -14.73
N VAL A 66 -0.45 -0.55 -13.83
CA VAL A 66 -0.34 -1.51 -12.74
C VAL A 66 -1.07 -0.97 -11.52
N THR A 67 -2.05 -1.70 -11.01
CA THR A 67 -2.83 -1.33 -9.83
C THR A 67 -2.95 -2.47 -8.84
N SER A 68 -3.34 -2.17 -7.61
CA SER A 68 -3.47 -3.16 -6.54
C SER A 68 -4.67 -4.09 -6.75
N ASP A 69 -4.58 -5.29 -6.18
CA ASP A 69 -5.71 -6.21 -6.04
C ASP A 69 -6.69 -5.75 -4.94
N ILE A 70 -7.77 -6.53 -4.75
CA ILE A 70 -8.84 -6.22 -3.78
C ILE A 70 -8.41 -6.22 -2.32
N THR A 71 -7.24 -6.76 -2.00
CA THR A 71 -6.75 -6.82 -0.60
C THR A 71 -6.19 -5.48 -0.12
N ARG A 72 -6.00 -4.53 -1.03
CA ARG A 72 -5.51 -3.18 -0.73
C ARG A 72 -6.65 -2.16 -0.85
N PRO A 73 -6.66 -1.13 0.00
CA PRO A 73 -7.72 -0.12 0.00
C PRO A 73 -7.57 0.92 -1.13
N MET A 74 -6.87 0.59 -2.22
CA MET A 74 -6.69 1.49 -3.35
C MET A 74 -8.02 1.73 -4.09
N PRO A 75 -8.55 2.97 -4.12
CA PRO A 75 -9.77 3.29 -4.85
C PRO A 75 -9.46 3.50 -6.35
N THR A 76 -9.05 2.43 -7.03
CA THR A 76 -8.65 2.47 -8.45
C THR A 76 -9.76 3.05 -9.32
N TYR A 77 -11.03 2.73 -9.03
CA TYR A 77 -12.20 3.25 -9.76
C TYR A 77 -12.32 4.78 -9.72
N ALA A 78 -11.78 5.43 -8.70
CA ALA A 78 -11.81 6.90 -8.56
C ALA A 78 -10.58 7.59 -9.15
N VAL A 79 -9.47 6.85 -9.34
CA VAL A 79 -8.21 7.39 -9.87
C VAL A 79 -8.07 7.13 -11.36
N LEU A 80 -8.42 5.94 -11.81
CA LEU A 80 -8.22 5.46 -13.18
C LEU A 80 -8.90 6.33 -14.26
N PRO A 81 -10.13 6.85 -14.09
CA PRO A 81 -10.74 7.74 -15.09
C PRO A 81 -9.88 8.97 -15.40
N HIS A 82 -9.24 9.57 -14.38
CA HIS A 82 -8.39 10.75 -14.56
C HIS A 82 -7.05 10.43 -15.21
N VAL A 83 -6.51 9.23 -14.98
CA VAL A 83 -5.34 8.73 -15.72
C VAL A 83 -5.73 8.49 -17.19
N ALA A 84 -6.90 7.92 -17.45
CA ALA A 84 -7.41 7.71 -18.80
C ALA A 84 -7.65 9.05 -19.55
N GLU A 85 -8.10 10.10 -18.86
CA GLU A 85 -8.20 11.46 -19.42
C GLU A 85 -6.82 11.97 -19.88
N GLU A 86 -5.77 11.81 -19.09
CA GLU A 86 -4.39 12.20 -19.48
C GLU A 86 -3.87 11.40 -20.68
N LEU A 87 -4.15 10.10 -20.75
CA LEU A 87 -3.78 9.26 -21.89
C LEU A 87 -4.53 9.68 -23.16
N ALA A 88 -5.82 9.98 -23.05
CA ALA A 88 -6.64 10.44 -24.17
C ALA A 88 -6.15 11.82 -24.70
N LEU A 89 -5.75 12.74 -23.81
CA LEU A 89 -5.14 14.03 -24.20
C LEU A 89 -3.87 13.85 -25.04
N ALA A 90 -3.12 12.79 -24.80
CA ALA A 90 -1.94 12.44 -25.59
C ALA A 90 -2.24 11.67 -26.88
N GLY A 91 -3.51 11.32 -27.12
CA GLY A 91 -3.96 10.57 -28.29
C GLY A 91 -3.67 9.05 -28.19
N VAL A 92 -3.44 8.51 -27.00
CA VAL A 92 -3.32 7.07 -26.77
C VAL A 92 -4.72 6.43 -26.93
N ARG A 93 -4.78 5.30 -27.68
CA ARG A 93 -6.04 4.60 -27.93
C ARG A 93 -6.31 3.59 -26.81
N ASP A 94 -7.58 3.34 -26.52
CA ASP A 94 -7.99 2.39 -25.47
C ASP A 94 -7.41 0.98 -25.70
N GLU A 95 -7.27 0.53 -26.95
CA GLU A 95 -6.70 -0.77 -27.31
C GLU A 95 -5.18 -0.91 -27.05
N ASP A 96 -4.51 0.20 -26.80
CA ASP A 96 -3.09 0.26 -26.48
C ASP A 96 -2.85 0.26 -24.95
N VAL A 97 -3.93 0.28 -24.13
CA VAL A 97 -3.87 0.34 -22.67
C VAL A 97 -4.29 -0.99 -22.05
N THR A 98 -3.48 -1.49 -21.13
CA THR A 98 -3.79 -2.69 -20.35
C THR A 98 -3.72 -2.38 -18.85
N ILE A 99 -4.79 -2.70 -18.11
CA ILE A 99 -4.82 -2.65 -16.65
C ILE A 99 -4.30 -3.99 -16.12
N VAL A 100 -3.28 -3.95 -15.27
CA VAL A 100 -2.69 -5.13 -14.64
C VAL A 100 -2.92 -5.07 -13.14
N PHE A 101 -3.63 -6.06 -12.62
CA PHE A 101 -3.82 -6.22 -11.18
C PHE A 101 -2.63 -6.93 -10.56
N ALA A 102 -1.93 -6.21 -9.69
CA ALA A 102 -0.75 -6.67 -8.98
C ALA A 102 -1.12 -7.59 -7.83
N LEU A 103 -0.94 -8.90 -8.00
CA LEU A 103 -1.36 -9.92 -7.04
C LEU A 103 -0.30 -10.23 -5.98
N GLY A 104 0.98 -10.08 -6.32
CA GLY A 104 2.05 -10.60 -5.46
C GLY A 104 1.88 -12.10 -5.25
N ILE A 105 1.65 -12.52 -4.00
CA ILE A 105 1.39 -13.92 -3.63
C ILE A 105 -0.11 -14.24 -3.46
N HIS A 106 -1.00 -13.31 -3.75
CA HIS A 106 -2.43 -13.50 -3.58
C HIS A 106 -3.03 -14.31 -4.76
N ARG A 107 -4.25 -14.82 -4.57
CA ARG A 107 -5.01 -15.48 -5.63
C ARG A 107 -5.39 -14.51 -6.75
N GLU A 108 -5.68 -15.06 -7.90
CA GLU A 108 -6.28 -14.31 -9.01
C GLU A 108 -7.62 -13.68 -8.59
N MET A 109 -7.88 -12.49 -9.09
CA MET A 109 -9.16 -11.81 -8.97
C MET A 109 -10.14 -12.37 -10.01
N THR A 110 -11.41 -12.47 -9.63
CA THR A 110 -12.48 -12.78 -10.58
C THR A 110 -12.78 -11.58 -11.48
N PRO A 111 -13.43 -11.76 -12.64
CA PRO A 111 -13.85 -10.64 -13.48
C PRO A 111 -14.72 -9.63 -12.74
N GLU A 112 -15.60 -10.06 -11.84
CA GLU A 112 -16.44 -9.20 -11.00
C GLU A 112 -15.62 -8.37 -10.02
N GLU A 113 -14.59 -8.96 -9.43
CA GLU A 113 -13.66 -8.26 -8.53
C GLU A 113 -12.83 -7.23 -9.29
N MET A 114 -12.32 -7.57 -10.49
CA MET A 114 -11.60 -6.63 -11.36
C MET A 114 -12.50 -5.47 -11.78
N ARG A 115 -13.75 -5.77 -12.18
CA ARG A 115 -14.76 -4.77 -12.55
C ARG A 115 -15.07 -3.83 -11.40
N LYS A 116 -15.23 -4.36 -10.19
CA LYS A 116 -15.46 -3.55 -8.99
C LYS A 116 -14.26 -2.65 -8.67
N ALA A 117 -13.04 -3.16 -8.84
CA ALA A 117 -11.82 -2.42 -8.56
C ALA A 117 -11.56 -1.30 -9.60
N ALA A 118 -11.68 -1.60 -10.88
CA ALA A 118 -11.44 -0.65 -11.97
C ALA A 118 -12.60 0.34 -12.17
N GLY A 119 -13.83 -0.05 -11.79
CA GLY A 119 -15.06 0.63 -12.16
C GLY A 119 -15.60 0.11 -13.50
N GLU A 120 -16.94 0.12 -13.68
CA GLU A 120 -17.63 -0.48 -14.84
C GLU A 120 -17.12 0.08 -16.17
N GLU A 121 -17.00 1.40 -16.26
CA GLU A 121 -16.57 2.07 -17.49
C GLU A 121 -15.14 1.66 -17.88
N MET A 122 -14.20 1.77 -16.97
CA MET A 122 -12.78 1.48 -17.23
C MET A 122 -12.54 -0.01 -17.51
N PHE A 123 -13.27 -0.90 -16.81
CA PHE A 123 -13.22 -2.33 -17.07
C PHE A 123 -13.74 -2.70 -18.47
N SER A 124 -14.72 -1.97 -18.96
CA SER A 124 -15.28 -2.19 -20.31
C SER A 124 -14.42 -1.61 -21.43
N ARG A 125 -13.66 -0.54 -21.13
CA ARG A 125 -12.78 0.15 -22.11
C ARG A 125 -11.44 -0.54 -22.30
N PHE A 126 -10.83 -1.02 -21.23
CA PHE A 126 -9.45 -1.49 -21.23
C PHE A 126 -9.36 -3.00 -21.01
N ALA A 127 -8.34 -3.61 -21.62
CA ALA A 127 -7.96 -4.97 -21.27
C ALA A 127 -7.52 -5.05 -19.80
N CYS A 128 -8.04 -6.06 -19.05
CA CYS A 128 -7.75 -6.25 -17.63
C CYS A 128 -7.12 -7.62 -17.42
N LEU A 129 -5.95 -7.68 -16.77
CA LEU A 129 -5.18 -8.90 -16.55
C LEU A 129 -4.81 -9.06 -15.07
N ASN A 130 -4.80 -10.31 -14.60
CA ASN A 130 -4.14 -10.70 -13.36
C ASN A 130 -2.64 -10.95 -13.63
N ALA A 131 -1.76 -10.42 -12.79
CA ALA A 131 -0.32 -10.69 -12.88
C ALA A 131 0.03 -12.04 -12.25
N SER A 132 -0.29 -13.14 -12.92
CA SER A 132 -0.22 -14.48 -12.32
C SER A 132 0.66 -15.49 -13.07
N LYS A 133 0.92 -15.30 -14.33
CA LYS A 133 1.65 -16.26 -15.19
C LYS A 133 2.46 -15.48 -16.22
N ASP A 134 3.46 -16.16 -16.81
CA ASP A 134 4.30 -15.60 -17.85
C ASP A 134 5.13 -14.38 -17.39
N TYR A 135 6.32 -14.65 -16.89
CA TYR A 135 7.25 -13.65 -16.39
C TYR A 135 8.48 -13.55 -17.27
N THR A 136 8.97 -12.34 -17.45
CA THR A 136 10.22 -12.04 -18.15
C THR A 136 11.32 -11.75 -17.13
N HIS A 137 12.44 -12.45 -17.23
CA HIS A 137 13.63 -12.19 -16.42
C HIS A 137 14.40 -10.99 -17.00
N LEU A 138 14.56 -9.94 -16.19
CA LEU A 138 15.26 -8.71 -16.58
C LEU A 138 16.66 -8.58 -15.97
N GLY A 139 16.99 -9.44 -15.02
CA GLY A 139 18.28 -9.42 -14.32
C GLY A 139 18.17 -9.75 -12.85
N VAL A 140 19.16 -9.31 -12.08
CA VAL A 140 19.23 -9.54 -10.62
C VAL A 140 19.66 -8.23 -9.96
N SER A 141 18.98 -7.83 -8.88
CA SER A 141 19.35 -6.64 -8.12
C SER A 141 20.72 -6.81 -7.44
N GLN A 142 21.33 -5.71 -7.00
CA GLN A 142 22.60 -5.73 -6.27
C GLN A 142 22.52 -6.60 -5.01
N ASN A 143 21.33 -6.75 -4.46
CA ASN A 143 21.08 -7.58 -3.29
C ASN A 143 20.76 -9.05 -3.63
N GLY A 144 20.82 -9.45 -4.90
CA GLY A 144 20.57 -10.83 -5.33
C GLY A 144 19.08 -11.18 -5.47
N THR A 145 18.19 -10.21 -5.57
CA THR A 145 16.77 -10.44 -5.84
C THR A 145 16.57 -10.62 -7.36
N PRO A 146 16.00 -11.75 -7.82
CA PRO A 146 15.65 -11.90 -9.23
C PRO A 146 14.64 -10.83 -9.66
N VAL A 147 14.85 -10.24 -10.83
CA VAL A 147 13.93 -9.26 -11.41
C VAL A 147 13.10 -9.95 -12.47
N ASP A 148 12.13 -10.72 -12.02
CA ASP A 148 11.19 -11.48 -12.85
C ASP A 148 9.85 -10.76 -12.84
N ILE A 149 9.50 -10.13 -13.94
CA ILE A 149 8.35 -9.23 -14.04
C ILE A 149 7.32 -9.82 -15.00
N PHE A 150 6.04 -9.73 -14.64
CA PHE A 150 4.92 -10.15 -15.49
C PHE A 150 5.10 -9.61 -16.90
N THR A 151 5.14 -10.50 -17.89
CA THR A 151 5.58 -10.20 -19.28
C THR A 151 4.83 -9.04 -19.92
N PRO A 152 3.49 -8.88 -19.77
CA PRO A 152 2.81 -7.71 -20.30
C PRO A 152 3.29 -6.37 -19.72
N VAL A 153 3.74 -6.35 -18.47
CA VAL A 153 4.35 -5.15 -17.85
C VAL A 153 5.78 -4.96 -18.34
N ALA A 154 6.59 -6.04 -18.34
CA ALA A 154 7.99 -5.98 -18.76
C ALA A 154 8.18 -5.58 -20.24
N LYS A 155 7.17 -5.80 -21.09
CA LYS A 155 7.18 -5.48 -22.52
C LYS A 155 6.40 -4.22 -22.89
N ALA A 156 5.80 -3.54 -21.93
CA ALA A 156 5.10 -2.28 -22.18
C ALA A 156 6.09 -1.17 -22.52
N ASP A 157 5.69 -0.25 -23.41
CA ASP A 157 6.49 0.92 -23.76
C ASP A 157 6.45 1.96 -22.62
N ARG A 158 5.33 1.98 -21.85
CA ARG A 158 5.14 2.85 -20.69
C ARG A 158 4.51 2.10 -19.53
N ILE A 159 5.00 2.37 -18.33
CA ILE A 159 4.51 1.78 -17.09
C ILE A 159 4.02 2.86 -16.13
N ILE A 160 2.74 2.79 -15.78
CA ILE A 160 2.09 3.68 -14.84
C ILE A 160 1.66 2.87 -13.62
N CYS A 161 2.09 3.24 -12.41
CA CYS A 161 1.73 2.51 -11.21
C CYS A 161 0.74 3.30 -10.35
N LEU A 162 -0.42 2.70 -10.08
CA LEU A 162 -1.42 3.23 -9.16
C LEU A 162 -1.30 2.51 -7.81
N GLY A 163 -1.38 3.24 -6.70
CA GLY A 163 -1.28 2.63 -5.38
C GLY A 163 -1.72 3.55 -4.25
N ASN A 164 -1.91 2.99 -3.08
CA ASN A 164 -2.07 3.75 -1.85
C ASN A 164 -0.78 3.73 -1.03
N ILE A 165 -0.49 4.84 -0.36
CA ILE A 165 0.61 4.96 0.58
C ILE A 165 0.04 4.81 1.98
N GLU A 166 0.57 3.83 2.71
CA GLU A 166 0.33 3.58 4.13
C GLU A 166 1.60 2.99 4.75
N TYR A 167 1.71 3.02 6.07
CA TYR A 167 2.83 2.37 6.76
C TYR A 167 2.86 0.87 6.48
N HIS A 168 4.07 0.35 6.29
CA HIS A 168 4.27 -1.07 6.06
C HIS A 168 5.34 -1.59 7.03
N TYR A 169 4.98 -2.60 7.81
CA TYR A 169 5.74 -3.04 8.98
C TYR A 169 7.20 -3.43 8.71
N PHE A 170 7.58 -3.88 7.51
CA PHE A 170 8.97 -4.14 7.15
C PHE A 170 9.48 -3.36 5.91
N ALA A 171 8.63 -2.91 5.00
CA ALA A 171 9.06 -2.17 3.81
C ALA A 171 9.01 -0.64 3.98
N GLY A 172 8.80 -0.16 5.20
CA GLY A 172 8.63 1.25 5.51
C GLY A 172 7.24 1.77 5.16
N TYR A 173 6.95 1.83 3.85
CA TYR A 173 5.67 2.28 3.31
C TYR A 173 5.23 1.41 2.14
N SER A 174 3.93 1.42 1.82
CA SER A 174 3.39 0.91 0.56
C SER A 174 3.50 1.96 -0.56
N GLY A 175 2.99 1.67 -1.75
CA GLY A 175 3.07 2.56 -2.90
C GLY A 175 4.44 2.58 -3.61
N GLY A 176 4.58 3.46 -4.61
CA GLY A 176 5.77 3.55 -5.44
C GLY A 176 6.07 2.25 -6.18
N SER A 177 7.34 1.87 -6.22
CA SER A 177 7.84 0.64 -6.86
C SER A 177 7.25 -0.65 -6.30
N LYS A 178 6.49 -0.61 -5.17
CA LYS A 178 5.80 -1.80 -4.65
C LYS A 178 4.73 -2.36 -5.59
N ALA A 179 4.23 -1.59 -6.52
CA ALA A 179 3.38 -2.09 -7.60
C ALA A 179 4.13 -3.10 -8.48
N ILE A 180 5.44 -2.95 -8.63
CA ILE A 180 6.31 -3.85 -9.40
C ILE A 180 6.83 -4.99 -8.51
N MET A 181 7.56 -4.67 -7.42
CA MET A 181 8.05 -5.63 -6.44
C MET A 181 7.36 -5.36 -5.09
N PRO A 182 6.51 -6.24 -4.60
CA PRO A 182 6.19 -7.62 -5.04
C PRO A 182 5.07 -7.73 -6.09
N GLY A 183 4.40 -6.64 -6.46
CA GLY A 183 3.08 -6.64 -7.07
C GLY A 183 2.93 -7.51 -8.33
N VAL A 184 3.88 -7.40 -9.27
CA VAL A 184 3.88 -8.13 -10.55
C VAL A 184 5.13 -9.00 -10.72
N SER A 185 5.72 -9.44 -9.61
CA SER A 185 6.95 -10.26 -9.57
C SER A 185 6.65 -11.71 -9.21
N THR A 186 7.60 -12.61 -9.50
CA THR A 186 7.50 -14.04 -9.16
C THR A 186 7.58 -14.27 -7.65
N HIS A 187 7.06 -15.42 -7.20
CA HIS A 187 7.16 -15.84 -5.81
C HIS A 187 8.62 -15.88 -5.31
N ASP A 188 9.54 -16.39 -6.12
CA ASP A 188 10.96 -16.48 -5.76
C ASP A 188 11.61 -15.10 -5.60
N ALA A 189 11.28 -14.16 -6.47
CA ALA A 189 11.69 -12.76 -6.35
C ALA A 189 11.16 -12.12 -5.06
N ILE A 190 9.88 -12.35 -4.76
CA ILE A 190 9.23 -11.86 -3.52
C ILE A 190 9.92 -12.44 -2.29
N GLN A 191 10.18 -13.75 -2.26
CA GLN A 191 10.87 -14.40 -1.14
C GLN A 191 12.30 -13.85 -0.96
N ALA A 192 13.03 -13.65 -2.05
CA ALA A 192 14.39 -13.10 -2.02
C ALA A 192 14.42 -11.67 -1.42
N ASN A 193 13.48 -10.81 -1.80
CA ASN A 193 13.32 -9.48 -1.21
C ASN A 193 12.91 -9.55 0.26
N HIS A 194 11.86 -10.32 0.58
CA HIS A 194 11.24 -10.36 1.91
C HIS A 194 12.14 -11.01 2.98
N LYS A 195 13.11 -11.85 2.61
CA LYS A 195 14.13 -12.38 3.57
C LYS A 195 14.86 -11.28 4.35
N ARG A 196 14.93 -10.05 3.79
CA ARG A 196 15.58 -8.90 4.43
C ARG A 196 14.76 -8.27 5.55
N MET A 197 13.51 -8.72 5.75
CA MET A 197 12.63 -8.21 6.82
C MET A 197 13.16 -8.46 8.24
N VAL A 198 14.14 -9.36 8.38
CA VAL A 198 14.79 -9.64 9.68
C VAL A 198 15.83 -8.58 10.08
N ASP A 199 16.23 -7.70 9.18
CA ASP A 199 17.14 -6.58 9.46
C ASP A 199 16.40 -5.54 10.32
N GLU A 200 17.06 -5.05 11.38
CA GLU A 200 16.47 -4.06 12.30
C GLU A 200 16.03 -2.76 11.59
N ARG A 201 16.65 -2.42 10.46
CA ARG A 201 16.30 -1.27 9.63
C ARG A 201 15.04 -1.50 8.81
N ALA A 202 14.58 -2.74 8.69
CA ALA A 202 13.34 -3.09 7.97
C ALA A 202 12.14 -2.88 8.89
N HIS A 203 11.72 -1.63 9.08
CA HIS A 203 10.58 -1.27 9.92
C HIS A 203 9.71 -0.17 9.28
N ALA A 204 8.51 0.01 9.81
CA ALA A 204 7.58 1.04 9.36
C ALA A 204 8.21 2.44 9.48
N GLY A 205 7.96 3.30 8.48
CA GLY A 205 8.47 4.67 8.46
C GLY A 205 9.92 4.84 7.98
N ASN A 206 10.70 3.74 7.86
CA ASN A 206 12.06 3.84 7.35
C ASN A 206 12.11 3.59 5.84
N LEU A 207 12.68 4.54 5.09
CA LEU A 207 12.89 4.45 3.65
C LEU A 207 14.37 4.34 3.29
N ASP A 208 15.19 5.25 3.81
CA ASP A 208 16.52 5.54 3.29
C ASP A 208 17.54 4.44 3.62
N THR A 209 17.39 3.79 4.77
CA THR A 209 18.28 2.71 5.22
C THR A 209 17.62 1.33 5.23
N ASN A 210 16.34 1.26 4.86
CA ASN A 210 15.57 0.03 4.87
C ASN A 210 15.99 -0.90 3.70
N PRO A 211 16.61 -2.06 3.96
CA PRO A 211 17.16 -2.92 2.91
C PRO A 211 16.07 -3.53 2.02
N VAL A 212 14.85 -3.72 2.55
CA VAL A 212 13.71 -4.20 1.75
C VAL A 212 13.26 -3.12 0.77
N ARG A 213 13.15 -1.86 1.23
CA ARG A 213 12.72 -0.73 0.40
C ARG A 213 13.75 -0.39 -0.67
N ILE A 214 15.03 -0.36 -0.32
CA ILE A 214 16.13 -0.09 -1.27
C ILE A 214 16.09 -1.09 -2.43
N ASP A 215 15.93 -2.37 -2.12
CA ASP A 215 15.84 -3.44 -3.13
C ASP A 215 14.57 -3.32 -3.99
N ILE A 216 13.41 -2.96 -3.40
CA ILE A 216 12.17 -2.69 -4.13
C ILE A 216 12.36 -1.53 -5.13
N ASP A 217 12.98 -0.46 -4.71
CA ASP A 217 13.18 0.72 -5.55
C ASP A 217 14.19 0.44 -6.67
N GLU A 218 15.20 -0.37 -6.41
CA GLU A 218 16.14 -0.85 -7.43
C GLU A 218 15.44 -1.72 -8.49
N VAL A 219 14.58 -2.67 -8.08
CA VAL A 219 13.78 -3.48 -9.03
C VAL A 219 12.91 -2.58 -9.91
N GLY A 220 12.32 -1.53 -9.34
CA GLY A 220 11.56 -0.54 -10.10
C GLY A 220 12.36 0.13 -11.22
N SER A 221 13.68 0.29 -11.06
CA SER A 221 14.54 0.89 -12.08
C SER A 221 14.78 -0.01 -13.31
N PHE A 222 14.68 -1.35 -13.14
CA PHE A 222 14.85 -2.30 -14.25
C PHE A 222 13.73 -2.21 -15.29
N VAL A 223 12.53 -1.84 -14.88
CA VAL A 223 11.35 -1.74 -15.77
C VAL A 223 11.04 -0.30 -16.20
N HIS A 224 11.82 0.69 -15.75
CA HIS A 224 11.62 2.10 -16.08
C HIS A 224 10.17 2.57 -15.81
N ILE A 225 9.77 2.57 -14.52
CA ILE A 225 8.46 3.13 -14.13
C ILE A 225 8.41 4.59 -14.56
N ASP A 226 7.53 4.91 -15.54
CA ASP A 226 7.45 6.25 -16.14
C ASP A 226 6.67 7.23 -15.23
N PHE A 227 5.65 6.72 -14.53
CA PHE A 227 4.76 7.57 -13.76
C PHE A 227 4.07 6.79 -12.63
N ILE A 228 3.86 7.45 -11.50
CA ILE A 228 3.00 6.91 -10.45
C ILE A 228 1.84 7.86 -10.15
N VAL A 229 0.72 7.30 -9.69
CA VAL A 229 -0.36 8.05 -9.03
C VAL A 229 -0.64 7.33 -7.72
N ASN A 230 -0.25 7.95 -6.62
CA ASN A 230 -0.39 7.35 -5.31
C ASN A 230 -1.27 8.21 -4.40
N VAL A 231 -2.21 7.57 -3.72
CA VAL A 231 -3.14 8.23 -2.80
C VAL A 231 -2.77 7.94 -1.35
N VAL A 232 -3.04 8.90 -0.48
CA VAL A 232 -3.06 8.75 0.97
C VAL A 232 -4.52 8.83 1.41
N LEU A 233 -4.99 7.83 2.12
CA LEU A 233 -6.38 7.70 2.54
C LEU A 233 -6.55 8.11 4.00
N ASP A 234 -7.73 8.64 4.33
CA ASP A 234 -8.15 8.84 5.72
C ASP A 234 -8.64 7.53 6.36
N GLU A 235 -9.07 7.59 7.62
CA GLU A 235 -9.61 6.45 8.38
C GLU A 235 -10.90 5.87 7.76
N HIS A 236 -11.62 6.66 6.96
CA HIS A 236 -12.82 6.26 6.22
C HIS A 236 -12.53 5.75 4.81
N LYS A 237 -11.24 5.55 4.46
CA LYS A 237 -10.75 5.11 3.13
C LYS A 237 -11.07 6.08 2.00
N LYS A 238 -11.26 7.36 2.31
CA LYS A 238 -11.41 8.43 1.33
C LYS A 238 -10.05 9.03 0.98
N ILE A 239 -9.88 9.45 -0.27
CA ILE A 239 -8.66 10.10 -0.74
C ILE A 239 -8.49 11.44 -0.02
N ARG A 240 -7.48 11.53 0.83
CA ARG A 240 -7.09 12.73 1.56
C ARG A 240 -6.02 13.52 0.83
N HIS A 241 -5.01 12.83 0.29
CA HIS A 241 -3.96 13.41 -0.53
C HIS A 241 -3.70 12.52 -1.73
N CYS A 242 -3.17 13.10 -2.80
CA CYS A 242 -2.68 12.40 -3.96
C CYS A 242 -1.36 13.02 -4.41
N VAL A 243 -0.43 12.16 -4.81
CA VAL A 243 0.83 12.53 -5.45
C VAL A 243 0.95 11.80 -6.77
N ALA A 244 1.49 12.45 -7.78
CA ALA A 244 1.73 11.90 -9.10
C ALA A 244 3.10 12.31 -9.61
N GLY A 245 3.72 11.52 -10.52
CA GLY A 245 4.99 11.85 -11.12
C GLY A 245 6.06 10.76 -10.98
N HIS A 246 7.31 11.15 -10.77
CA HIS A 246 8.45 10.25 -10.66
C HIS A 246 8.30 9.25 -9.51
N TYR A 247 8.54 7.97 -9.77
CA TYR A 247 8.21 6.87 -8.86
C TYR A 247 8.91 6.93 -7.50
N ILE A 248 10.07 7.60 -7.40
CA ILE A 248 10.76 7.86 -6.13
C ILE A 248 10.31 9.20 -5.53
N GLU A 249 10.42 10.30 -6.27
CA GLU A 249 10.21 11.64 -5.71
C GLU A 249 8.76 11.88 -5.29
N ALA A 250 7.80 11.51 -6.14
CA ALA A 250 6.38 11.60 -5.81
C ALA A 250 6.01 10.65 -4.67
N HIS A 251 6.54 9.42 -4.66
CA HIS A 251 6.33 8.49 -3.56
C HIS A 251 6.84 9.06 -2.22
N ARG A 252 8.07 9.59 -2.18
CA ARG A 252 8.64 10.21 -0.96
C ARG A 252 7.83 11.42 -0.51
N ALA A 253 7.31 12.21 -1.45
CA ALA A 253 6.39 13.32 -1.13
C ALA A 253 5.09 12.81 -0.48
N GLY A 254 4.51 11.73 -1.00
CA GLY A 254 3.32 11.09 -0.44
C GLY A 254 3.58 10.48 0.95
N CYS A 255 4.75 9.87 1.18
CA CYS A 255 5.14 9.37 2.51
C CYS A 255 5.17 10.50 3.54
N ARG A 256 5.74 11.67 3.20
CA ARG A 256 5.73 12.85 4.09
C ARG A 256 4.32 13.37 4.38
N LEU A 257 3.38 13.23 3.44
CA LEU A 257 1.97 13.58 3.69
C LEU A 257 1.30 12.57 4.62
N LEU A 258 1.60 11.27 4.46
CA LEU A 258 1.15 10.23 5.37
C LEU A 258 1.66 10.48 6.79
N ASP A 259 2.96 10.82 6.93
CA ASP A 259 3.57 11.10 8.24
C ASP A 259 2.87 12.25 8.94
N LYS A 260 2.59 13.34 8.23
CA LYS A 260 1.84 14.47 8.79
C LYS A 260 0.46 14.07 9.29
N LEU A 261 -0.19 13.09 8.66
CA LEU A 261 -1.53 12.65 9.02
C LEU A 261 -1.51 11.60 10.15
N TYR A 262 -0.56 10.66 10.13
CA TYR A 262 -0.60 9.48 10.99
C TYR A 262 0.59 9.33 11.95
N GLN A 263 1.65 10.08 11.80
CA GLN A 263 2.74 10.06 12.77
C GLN A 263 2.39 10.94 13.97
N VAL A 264 2.05 10.28 15.08
CA VAL A 264 1.67 10.94 16.32
C VAL A 264 2.85 10.97 17.27
N ALA A 265 3.23 12.17 17.72
CA ALA A 265 4.27 12.33 18.74
C ALA A 265 3.73 11.90 20.11
N ILE A 266 4.53 11.12 20.84
CA ILE A 266 4.25 10.74 22.22
C ILE A 266 5.22 11.46 23.15
N SER A 267 4.72 11.98 24.26
CA SER A 267 5.56 12.68 25.28
C SER A 267 6.32 11.73 26.18
N ALA A 268 5.77 10.55 26.41
CA ALA A 268 6.36 9.48 27.21
C ALA A 268 5.77 8.12 26.79
N LYS A 269 6.49 7.05 27.08
CA LYS A 269 5.97 5.68 26.94
C LYS A 269 5.09 5.33 28.14
N ALA A 270 3.98 4.64 27.87
CA ALA A 270 2.99 4.26 28.88
C ALA A 270 3.35 2.95 29.58
N ASP A 271 2.89 2.78 30.82
CA ASP A 271 2.90 1.50 31.52
C ASP A 271 1.99 0.47 30.86
N ILE A 272 0.85 0.93 30.37
CA ILE A 272 -0.17 0.12 29.71
C ILE A 272 -0.60 0.83 28.42
N VAL A 273 -0.56 0.10 27.30
CA VAL A 273 -1.11 0.54 26.01
C VAL A 273 -2.31 -0.32 25.66
N VAL A 274 -3.48 0.28 25.47
CA VAL A 274 -4.66 -0.42 24.98
C VAL A 274 -4.83 -0.11 23.51
N THR A 275 -4.93 -1.14 22.66
CA THR A 275 -5.05 -0.99 21.20
C THR A 275 -6.09 -1.94 20.62
N SER A 276 -6.66 -1.53 19.50
CA SER A 276 -7.52 -2.34 18.64
C SER A 276 -7.18 -2.07 17.18
N PRO A 277 -7.24 -3.07 16.28
CA PRO A 277 -7.10 -2.84 14.85
C PRO A 277 -8.29 -2.07 14.24
N GLY A 278 -9.36 -1.83 15.01
CA GLY A 278 -10.53 -1.06 14.59
C GLY A 278 -11.75 -1.91 14.21
N GLY A 279 -11.82 -3.18 14.65
CA GLY A 279 -12.92 -4.10 14.38
C GLY A 279 -12.87 -4.73 12.98
N PHE A 280 -14.00 -5.35 12.59
CA PHE A 280 -14.15 -6.05 11.31
C PHE A 280 -13.94 -5.12 10.11
N PRO A 281 -13.22 -5.55 9.06
CA PRO A 281 -12.56 -6.84 8.88
C PRO A 281 -11.10 -6.91 9.37
N LYS A 282 -10.60 -5.89 10.06
CA LYS A 282 -9.20 -5.79 10.45
C LYS A 282 -8.81 -6.73 11.61
N ASP A 283 -9.80 -7.17 12.39
CA ASP A 283 -9.65 -8.11 13.50
C ASP A 283 -10.23 -9.50 13.20
N LEU A 284 -10.44 -9.82 11.91
CA LEU A 284 -11.01 -11.09 11.45
C LEU A 284 -10.20 -12.30 11.95
N ASN A 285 -8.87 -12.18 12.00
CA ASN A 285 -7.93 -13.19 12.50
C ASN A 285 -6.70 -12.53 13.12
N ILE A 286 -5.92 -13.32 13.86
CA ILE A 286 -4.70 -12.88 14.55
C ILE A 286 -3.65 -12.32 13.58
N TYR A 287 -3.48 -12.95 12.41
CA TYR A 287 -2.53 -12.50 11.39
C TYR A 287 -2.78 -11.07 10.92
N GLN A 288 -4.02 -10.67 10.79
CA GLN A 288 -4.37 -9.29 10.43
C GLN A 288 -4.30 -8.36 11.65
N ALA A 289 -4.81 -8.80 12.79
CA ALA A 289 -4.92 -8.00 13.99
C ALA A 289 -3.56 -7.64 14.61
N GLN A 290 -2.52 -8.47 14.42
CA GLN A 290 -1.17 -8.23 14.96
C GLN A 290 -0.54 -6.91 14.51
N LYS A 291 -1.00 -6.32 13.42
CA LYS A 291 -0.52 -5.02 12.94
C LYS A 291 -0.76 -3.90 13.95
N ALA A 292 -1.87 -3.98 14.71
CA ALA A 292 -2.13 -3.04 15.80
C ALA A 292 -1.15 -3.25 16.98
N LEU A 293 -0.80 -4.50 17.26
CA LEU A 293 0.20 -4.85 18.27
C LEU A 293 1.59 -4.32 17.88
N ASP A 294 1.97 -4.47 16.60
CA ASP A 294 3.24 -3.95 16.08
C ASP A 294 3.34 -2.42 16.22
N ASN A 295 2.25 -1.69 16.02
CA ASN A 295 2.20 -0.25 16.27
C ASN A 295 2.26 0.10 17.77
N ALA A 296 1.54 -0.64 18.61
CA ALA A 296 1.46 -0.37 20.04
C ALA A 296 2.80 -0.53 20.78
N LYS A 297 3.71 -1.40 20.30
CA LYS A 297 5.03 -1.62 20.88
C LYS A 297 5.89 -0.34 20.99
N HIS A 298 5.62 0.65 20.12
CA HIS A 298 6.36 1.91 20.15
C HIS A 298 5.93 2.85 21.28
N ALA A 299 4.73 2.67 21.81
CA ALA A 299 4.14 3.50 22.86
C ALA A 299 4.25 2.91 24.26
N VAL A 300 4.56 1.63 24.39
CA VAL A 300 4.74 0.96 25.69
C VAL A 300 6.21 1.05 26.15
N ARG A 301 6.44 1.24 27.47
CA ARG A 301 7.78 1.17 28.04
C ARG A 301 8.28 -0.29 28.19
N ASP A 302 9.55 -0.46 28.42
CA ASP A 302 10.13 -1.77 28.75
C ASP A 302 9.52 -2.30 30.03
N GLY A 303 9.09 -3.57 30.02
CA GLY A 303 8.35 -4.19 31.12
C GLY A 303 6.91 -3.72 31.28
N GLY A 304 6.39 -2.88 30.37
CA GLY A 304 4.97 -2.48 30.33
C GLY A 304 4.09 -3.55 29.70
N VAL A 305 2.79 -3.28 29.62
CA VAL A 305 1.77 -4.21 29.15
C VAL A 305 1.03 -3.63 27.93
N ILE A 306 0.77 -4.46 26.94
CA ILE A 306 -0.14 -4.14 25.84
C ILE A 306 -1.43 -4.95 26.01
N VAL A 307 -2.56 -4.25 26.11
CA VAL A 307 -3.90 -4.84 26.09
C VAL A 307 -4.40 -4.73 24.64
N TRP A 308 -4.44 -5.87 23.98
CA TRP A 308 -4.79 -5.95 22.57
C TRP A 308 -6.21 -6.52 22.40
N LEU A 309 -7.11 -5.71 21.81
CA LEU A 309 -8.51 -6.02 21.62
C LEU A 309 -8.76 -6.43 20.17
N ALA A 310 -9.02 -7.70 19.94
CA ALA A 310 -9.33 -8.26 18.61
C ALA A 310 -10.25 -9.46 18.73
N ALA A 311 -11.25 -9.58 17.86
CA ALA A 311 -12.22 -10.67 17.90
C ALA A 311 -11.63 -12.00 17.40
N ALA A 312 -10.80 -11.94 16.36
CA ALA A 312 -10.08 -13.07 15.77
C ALA A 312 -10.98 -14.31 15.48
N GLY A 313 -12.19 -14.06 14.96
CA GLY A 313 -13.21 -15.10 14.74
C GLY A 313 -12.77 -16.22 13.78
N GLU A 314 -11.80 -15.98 12.91
CA GLU A 314 -11.17 -16.97 12.02
C GLU A 314 -9.84 -17.53 12.58
N GLY A 315 -9.59 -17.40 13.87
CA GLY A 315 -8.41 -17.95 14.54
C GLY A 315 -7.10 -17.28 14.10
N LEU A 316 -6.07 -18.08 13.82
CA LEU A 316 -4.73 -17.58 13.47
C LEU A 316 -4.66 -16.99 12.05
N GLY A 317 -5.49 -17.44 11.12
CA GLY A 317 -5.65 -16.87 9.79
C GLY A 317 -4.77 -17.55 8.74
N GLU A 318 -3.53 -17.11 8.52
CA GLU A 318 -2.65 -17.62 7.47
C GLU A 318 -1.93 -18.92 7.90
N ALA A 319 -1.92 -19.93 7.02
CA ALA A 319 -1.45 -21.29 7.36
C ALA A 319 0.02 -21.36 7.79
N THR A 320 0.90 -20.58 7.18
CA THR A 320 2.32 -20.56 7.56
C THR A 320 2.50 -19.88 8.91
N PHE A 321 1.79 -18.79 9.16
CA PHE A 321 1.76 -18.11 10.44
C PHE A 321 1.22 -19.03 11.55
N GLU A 322 0.13 -19.74 11.28
CA GLU A 322 -0.45 -20.72 12.21
C GLU A 322 0.56 -21.81 12.57
N LYS A 323 1.24 -22.39 11.57
CA LYS A 323 2.28 -23.41 11.79
C LYS A 323 3.41 -22.88 12.68
N TRP A 324 3.83 -21.63 12.48
CA TRP A 324 4.87 -21.01 13.30
C TRP A 324 4.39 -20.77 14.74
N MET A 325 3.19 -20.22 14.91
CA MET A 325 2.63 -19.95 16.23
C MET A 325 2.40 -21.21 17.07
N LEU A 326 1.96 -22.30 16.44
CA LEU A 326 1.75 -23.59 17.11
C LEU A 326 3.07 -24.37 17.34
N GLY A 327 4.11 -24.08 16.58
CA GLY A 327 5.42 -24.72 16.72
C GLY A 327 6.36 -24.06 17.73
N LEU A 328 5.98 -22.89 18.27
CA LEU A 328 6.74 -22.23 19.33
C LEU A 328 6.40 -22.88 20.69
N SER A 329 7.36 -23.58 21.30
CA SER A 329 7.27 -23.89 22.74
C SER A 329 7.54 -22.61 23.53
N LEU A 330 6.60 -22.23 24.38
CA LEU A 330 6.77 -21.17 25.38
C LEU A 330 7.83 -21.53 26.41
#